data_bfca2ba00031b7743b91907fec8dd500
#
_entry.id   bfca2ba00031b7743b91907fec8dd500
#
_cell.length_a   1.000
_cell.length_b   1.000
_cell.length_c   1.000
_cell.angle_alpha   90.00
_cell.angle_beta   90.00
_cell.angle_gamma   90.00
#
_symmetry.space_group_name_H-M   'P 1'
#
loop_
_entity.id
_entity.type
_entity.pdbx_description
1 polymer ?
#
loop_
_entity_poly.entity_id
_entity_poly.type
_entity_poly.pdbx_seq_one_letter_code
_entity_poly.pdbx_strand_id
1 'polypeptide(L)'
;MLTAGDYSNHGRPLQPETSLAELNLPRVLCVLSSMLEKLVARNEKLIDILSQQLDGLNCGSVRLGNSLNTFHGIRAPSISIPKYLERIYKYTNCSPSCFVVGYVYIDRLTHRHPDSLVTSLNVHRLLVTSVMVASKMLDD
;
A
#
# COMPACT_ATOMS: atom_id res chain seq x y z
N MET A 1 37.60 -1.30 -25.85
CA MET A 1 37.18 -1.27 -25.68
C MET A 1 36.24 -0.93 -25.44
N LEU A 2 36.14 -0.96 -25.54
CA LEU A 2 35.33 -0.63 -25.28
C LEU A 2 34.50 -0.46 -24.96
N THR A 3 34.33 -0.63 -24.91
CA THR A 3 33.65 -0.48 -24.70
C THR A 3 32.97 -0.10 -24.14
N ALA A 4 33.12 -0.01 -24.06
CA ALA A 4 32.49 0.34 -23.34
C ALA A 4 31.57 0.88 -23.21
N GLY A 5 31.48 1.10 -23.45
CA GLY A 5 30.66 1.60 -23.22
C GLY A 5 29.70 1.76 -23.22
N ASP A 6 29.64 1.54 -23.43
CA ASP A 6 28.79 1.67 -23.37
C ASP A 6 28.01 1.61 -22.67
N TYR A 7 28.24 1.50 -22.41
CA TYR A 7 27.49 1.39 -21.67
C TYR A 7 26.67 2.13 -21.43
N SER A 8 26.72 2.52 -21.87
CA SER A 8 26.05 3.22 -21.66
C SER A 8 25.07 3.35 -21.34
N ASN A 9 24.92 3.05 -21.42
CA ASN A 9 24.05 3.13 -21.17
C ASN A 9 23.55 3.32 -20.42
N HIS A 10 23.88 3.37 -20.24
CA HIS A 10 23.57 3.65 -19.43
C HIS A 10 22.70 4.38 -19.23
N GLY A 11 22.70 4.72 -19.47
CA GLY A 11 21.81 5.53 -19.29
C GLY A 11 20.47 5.26 -19.28
N ARG A 12 19.97 4.54 -19.22
CA ARG A 12 18.79 4.34 -19.31
C ARG A 12 18.23 4.14 -18.17
N PRO A 13 17.92 4.41 -17.77
CA PRO A 13 17.54 4.23 -16.77
C PRO A 13 16.55 4.47 -16.09
N LEU A 14 16.14 4.50 -15.57
CA LEU A 14 15.27 4.96 -14.86
C LEU A 14 13.97 4.72 -15.22
N GLN A 15 13.48 3.61 -15.56
CA GLN A 15 12.17 3.33 -15.84
C GLN A 15 11.46 2.95 -14.65
N PRO A 16 10.38 3.60 -14.23
CA PRO A 16 9.65 3.29 -13.02
C PRO A 16 9.06 1.89 -13.05
N GLU A 17 8.72 1.41 -14.21
CA GLU A 17 8.12 0.10 -14.27
C GLU A 17 9.10 -1.00 -13.98
N THR A 18 10.34 -0.78 -14.30
CA THR A 18 11.33 -1.80 -14.02
C THR A 18 11.67 -1.89 -12.55
N SER A 19 11.30 -0.88 -11.78
CA SER A 19 11.66 -0.92 -10.39
C SER A 19 10.95 -2.05 -9.64
N LEU A 20 9.76 -2.44 -10.06
CA LEU A 20 9.11 -3.59 -9.44
C LEU A 20 9.88 -4.87 -9.68
N ALA A 21 10.37 -5.07 -10.91
CA ALA A 21 11.17 -6.25 -11.20
C ALA A 21 12.48 -6.23 -10.44
N GLU A 22 13.03 -5.04 -10.24
CA GLU A 22 14.29 -4.91 -9.54
C GLU A 22 14.17 -5.01 -8.04
N LEU A 23 12.96 -4.97 -7.51
CA LEU A 23 12.77 -5.03 -6.08
C LEU A 23 13.02 -6.40 -5.49
N ASN A 24 13.21 -7.40 -6.35
CA ASN A 24 13.53 -8.73 -5.85
C ASN A 24 12.47 -9.28 -4.90
N LEU A 25 11.23 -8.92 -5.15
CA LEU A 25 10.12 -9.37 -4.32
C LEU A 25 9.53 -10.67 -4.84
N PRO A 26 9.05 -11.53 -3.97
CA PRO A 26 8.21 -12.63 -4.43
C PRO A 26 7.05 -12.10 -5.26
N ARG A 27 6.65 -12.91 -6.22
CA ARG A 27 5.62 -12.49 -7.15
C ARG A 27 4.33 -12.11 -6.44
N VAL A 28 3.99 -12.85 -5.39
CA VAL A 28 2.75 -12.59 -4.67
C VAL A 28 2.77 -11.18 -4.05
N LEU A 29 3.93 -10.73 -3.60
CA LEU A 29 4.01 -9.39 -3.03
C LEU A 29 3.84 -8.32 -4.10
N CYS A 30 4.32 -8.58 -5.30
CA CYS A 30 4.10 -7.65 -6.41
C CYS A 30 2.61 -7.55 -6.73
N VAL A 31 1.92 -8.67 -6.74
CA VAL A 31 0.48 -8.68 -6.99
C VAL A 31 -0.26 -7.93 -5.88
N LEU A 32 0.10 -8.19 -4.64
CA LEU A 32 -0.54 -7.53 -3.51
C LEU A 32 -0.33 -6.03 -3.54
N SER A 33 0.88 -5.58 -3.87
CA SER A 33 1.13 -4.16 -3.94
C SER A 33 0.31 -3.50 -5.03
N SER A 34 0.17 -4.16 -6.17
CA SER A 34 -0.66 -3.64 -7.25
C SER A 34 -2.12 -3.55 -6.83
N MET A 35 -2.62 -4.57 -6.16
CA MET A 35 -4.00 -4.58 -5.68
C MET A 35 -4.24 -3.45 -4.69
N LEU A 36 -3.31 -3.25 -3.78
CA LEU A 36 -3.43 -2.20 -2.78
C LEU A 36 -3.37 -0.82 -3.41
N GLU A 37 -2.49 -0.62 -4.38
CA GLU A 37 -2.41 0.66 -5.07
C GLU A 37 -3.71 0.99 -5.79
N LYS A 38 -4.29 0.01 -6.43
CA LYS A 38 -5.56 0.21 -7.12
C LYS A 38 -6.69 0.49 -6.15
N LEU A 39 -6.69 -0.21 -5.02
CA LEU A 39 -7.71 0.00 -4.01
C LEU A 39 -7.62 1.41 -3.43
N VAL A 40 -6.42 1.87 -3.11
CA VAL A 40 -6.20 3.20 -2.59
C VAL A 40 -6.65 4.25 -3.60
N ALA A 41 -6.24 4.09 -4.86
CA ALA A 41 -6.60 5.05 -5.90
C ALA A 41 -8.11 5.14 -6.06
N ARG A 42 -8.78 4.00 -6.07
CA ARG A 42 -10.24 3.98 -6.22
C ARG A 42 -10.92 4.64 -5.05
N ASN A 43 -10.46 4.35 -3.84
CA ASN A 43 -11.07 4.91 -2.64
C ASN A 43 -10.85 6.41 -2.55
N GLU A 44 -9.68 6.88 -2.93
CA GLU A 44 -9.41 8.32 -2.88
C GLU A 44 -10.23 9.07 -3.92
N LYS A 45 -10.44 8.45 -5.07
CA LYS A 45 -11.31 9.04 -6.06
C LYS A 45 -12.75 9.11 -5.56
N LEU A 46 -13.20 8.06 -4.88
CA LEU A 46 -14.53 8.05 -4.29
C LEU A 46 -14.70 9.13 -3.23
N ILE A 47 -13.70 9.30 -2.39
CA ILE A 47 -13.72 10.33 -1.37
C ILE A 47 -13.81 11.73 -2.02
N ASP A 48 -13.06 11.96 -3.09
CA ASP A 48 -13.12 13.22 -3.79
C ASP A 48 -14.52 13.50 -4.32
N ILE A 49 -15.13 12.50 -4.94
CA ILE A 49 -16.48 12.66 -5.49
C ILE A 49 -17.46 12.97 -4.38
N LEU A 50 -17.40 12.23 -3.27
CA LEU A 50 -18.32 12.44 -2.16
C LEU A 50 -18.10 13.79 -1.51
N SER A 51 -16.87 14.21 -1.37
CA SER A 51 -16.57 15.53 -0.82
C SER A 51 -17.19 16.64 -1.63
N GLN A 52 -17.08 16.54 -2.95
CA GLN A 52 -17.65 17.56 -3.83
C GLN A 52 -19.16 17.59 -3.71
N GLN A 53 -19.78 16.45 -3.61
CA GLN A 53 -21.24 16.39 -3.47
C GLN A 53 -21.70 16.95 -2.14
N LEU A 54 -20.97 16.68 -1.10
CA LEU A 54 -21.38 17.08 0.25
C LEU A 54 -21.04 18.52 0.58
N ASP A 55 -20.12 19.12 -0.17
CA ASP A 55 -19.82 20.54 0.01
C ASP A 55 -21.07 21.38 -0.19
N GLY A 56 -21.89 21.00 -1.17
CA GLY A 56 -23.11 21.71 -1.43
C GLY A 56 -24.16 21.56 -0.36
N LEU A 57 -24.03 20.55 0.49
CA LEU A 57 -24.99 20.31 1.54
C LEU A 57 -24.54 20.88 2.89
N ASN A 58 -23.40 21.52 2.90
CA ASN A 58 -22.86 22.09 4.12
C ASN A 58 -22.80 21.06 5.25
N CYS A 59 -22.53 19.86 4.88
CA CYS A 59 -22.43 18.79 5.84
C CYS A 59 -21.01 18.74 6.32
N GLY A 60 -20.73 19.39 7.40
CA GLY A 60 -19.36 19.60 7.81
C GLY A 60 -18.59 18.41 8.26
N SER A 61 -19.22 17.26 8.40
CA SER A 61 -18.41 16.18 8.93
C SER A 61 -18.72 14.90 8.22
N VAL A 62 -18.14 14.78 7.07
CA VAL A 62 -18.10 13.47 6.45
C VAL A 62 -17.02 12.70 7.18
N ARG A 63 -17.44 11.70 7.89
CA ARG A 63 -16.49 10.94 8.66
C ARG A 63 -16.19 9.62 8.00
N LEU A 64 -15.73 9.69 6.79
CA LEU A 64 -15.27 8.51 6.10
C LEU A 64 -13.99 8.04 6.78
N GLY A 65 -13.99 6.79 7.19
CA GLY A 65 -12.80 6.22 7.77
C GLY A 65 -12.67 6.38 9.26
N ASN A 66 -13.76 6.69 9.95
CA ASN A 66 -13.71 6.84 11.40
C ASN A 66 -13.12 5.65 12.11
N SER A 67 -13.49 4.47 11.69
CA SER A 67 -13.03 3.26 12.37
C SER A 67 -11.54 3.03 12.17
N LEU A 68 -10.96 3.63 11.16
CA LEU A 68 -9.53 3.47 10.85
C LEU A 68 -8.73 4.72 11.20
N ASN A 69 -9.33 5.68 11.92
CA ASN A 69 -8.63 6.91 12.25
C ASN A 69 -7.34 6.67 13.04
N THR A 70 -7.30 5.62 13.82
CA THR A 70 -6.10 5.27 14.56
C THR A 70 -4.91 5.07 13.65
N PHE A 71 -5.14 4.65 12.42
CA PHE A 71 -4.09 4.38 11.45
C PHE A 71 -3.81 5.56 10.55
N HIS A 72 -4.57 6.65 10.66
CA HIS A 72 -4.38 7.81 9.80
C HIS A 72 -3.14 8.60 10.20
N GLY A 73 -2.37 8.99 9.21
CA GLY A 73 -1.30 9.94 9.42
C GLY A 73 -1.77 11.33 9.03
N ILE A 74 -0.96 12.32 9.36
CA ILE A 74 -1.24 13.69 8.98
C ILE A 74 -1.04 13.87 7.48
N ARG A 75 -0.06 13.18 6.94
CA ARG A 75 0.19 13.18 5.51
C ARG A 75 0.66 11.80 5.09
N ALA A 76 0.47 11.51 3.82
CA ALA A 76 0.87 10.21 3.29
C ALA A 76 2.39 10.09 3.32
N PRO A 77 2.91 8.91 3.68
CA PRO A 77 4.34 8.68 3.59
C PRO A 77 4.82 8.82 2.15
N SER A 78 6.06 9.23 1.99
CA SER A 78 6.64 9.39 0.67
C SER A 78 7.03 8.07 0.02
N ILE A 79 7.11 7.01 0.80
CA ILE A 79 7.51 5.71 0.26
C ILE A 79 6.31 5.04 -0.41
N SER A 80 6.55 4.47 -1.59
CA SER A 80 5.51 3.79 -2.33
C SER A 80 5.14 2.47 -1.66
N ILE A 81 3.96 1.95 -1.99
CA ILE A 81 3.51 0.68 -1.44
C ILE A 81 4.47 -0.45 -1.81
N PRO A 82 4.91 -0.60 -3.07
CA PRO A 82 5.86 -1.67 -3.39
C PRO A 82 7.16 -1.57 -2.60
N LYS A 83 7.69 -0.37 -2.46
CA LYS A 83 8.91 -0.17 -1.69
C LYS A 83 8.71 -0.47 -0.22
N TYR A 84 7.55 -0.12 0.30
CA TYR A 84 7.24 -0.37 1.70
C TYR A 84 7.13 -1.87 1.96
N LEU A 85 6.46 -2.59 1.07
CA LEU A 85 6.37 -4.04 1.18
C LEU A 85 7.74 -4.70 1.10
N GLU A 86 8.57 -4.21 0.19
CA GLU A 86 9.94 -4.72 0.09
C GLU A 86 10.69 -4.51 1.40
N ARG A 87 10.53 -3.34 1.98
CA ARG A 87 11.21 -3.02 3.23
C ARG A 87 10.75 -3.94 4.36
N ILE A 88 9.44 -4.12 4.48
CA ILE A 88 8.92 -5.03 5.50
C ILE A 88 9.46 -6.43 5.27
N TYR A 89 9.43 -6.89 4.04
CA TYR A 89 9.87 -8.23 3.71
C TYR A 89 11.33 -8.44 4.07
N LYS A 90 12.18 -7.48 3.73
CA LYS A 90 13.60 -7.59 4.00
C LYS A 90 13.95 -7.53 5.48
N TYR A 91 13.26 -6.66 6.22
CA TYR A 91 13.64 -6.44 7.60
C TYR A 91 12.97 -7.40 8.58
N THR A 92 11.80 -7.91 8.26
CA THR A 92 11.12 -8.82 9.16
C THR A 92 11.41 -10.27 8.86
N ASN A 93 11.85 -10.55 7.66
CA ASN A 93 12.15 -11.92 7.25
C ASN A 93 10.94 -12.84 7.37
N CYS A 94 9.73 -12.29 7.31
CA CYS A 94 8.54 -13.12 7.36
C CYS A 94 8.33 -13.82 6.03
N SER A 95 7.60 -14.93 6.07
CA SER A 95 7.25 -15.64 4.85
C SER A 95 6.28 -14.82 4.01
N PRO A 96 6.25 -15.04 2.70
CA PRO A 96 5.26 -14.35 1.86
C PRO A 96 3.82 -14.62 2.29
N SER A 97 3.57 -15.77 2.92
CA SER A 97 2.23 -16.09 3.41
C SER A 97 1.73 -15.05 4.41
N CYS A 98 2.62 -14.47 5.19
CA CYS A 98 2.24 -13.42 6.15
C CYS A 98 1.63 -12.23 5.44
N PHE A 99 2.13 -11.91 4.26
CA PHE A 99 1.62 -10.77 3.50
C PHE A 99 0.25 -11.06 2.92
N VAL A 100 0.05 -12.31 2.47
CA VAL A 100 -1.27 -12.71 1.97
C VAL A 100 -2.31 -12.65 3.09
N VAL A 101 -1.97 -13.22 4.24
CA VAL A 101 -2.89 -13.20 5.38
C VAL A 101 -3.10 -11.77 5.87
N GLY A 102 -2.04 -10.96 5.86
CA GLY A 102 -2.17 -9.55 6.21
C GLY A 102 -3.15 -8.83 5.31
N TYR A 103 -3.07 -9.09 4.01
CA TYR A 103 -4.02 -8.50 3.08
C TYR A 103 -5.46 -8.94 3.39
N VAL A 104 -5.63 -10.22 3.71
CA VAL A 104 -6.96 -10.74 4.08
C VAL A 104 -7.49 -10.03 5.33
N TYR A 105 -6.61 -9.77 6.29
CA TYR A 105 -7.02 -9.03 7.49
C TYR A 105 -7.50 -7.62 7.14
N ILE A 106 -6.78 -6.94 6.24
CA ILE A 106 -7.20 -5.61 5.81
C ILE A 106 -8.54 -5.69 5.10
N ASP A 107 -8.70 -6.66 4.24
CA ASP A 107 -9.95 -6.86 3.50
C ASP A 107 -11.11 -7.09 4.45
N ARG A 108 -10.93 -7.94 5.44
CA ARG A 108 -11.98 -8.22 6.42
C ARG A 108 -12.29 -7.01 7.28
N LEU A 109 -11.26 -6.27 7.64
CA LEU A 109 -11.46 -5.08 8.45
C LEU A 109 -12.33 -4.06 7.71
N THR A 110 -12.05 -3.85 6.43
CA THR A 110 -12.84 -2.90 5.65
C THR A 110 -14.26 -3.39 5.42
N HIS A 111 -14.47 -4.69 5.32
CA HIS A 111 -15.81 -5.22 5.19
C HIS A 111 -16.62 -5.07 6.47
N ARG A 112 -15.97 -5.13 7.61
CA ARG A 112 -16.67 -4.92 8.88
C ARG A 112 -16.96 -3.45 9.15
N HIS A 113 -16.21 -2.58 8.52
CA HIS A 113 -16.38 -1.13 8.71
C HIS A 113 -16.51 -0.49 7.33
N PRO A 114 -17.69 -0.66 6.70
CA PRO A 114 -17.86 -0.19 5.32
C PRO A 114 -17.69 1.31 5.14
N ASP A 115 -17.84 2.08 6.22
CA ASP A 115 -17.63 3.52 6.17
C ASP A 115 -16.16 3.90 6.24
N SER A 116 -15.28 2.92 6.41
CA SER A 116 -13.84 3.16 6.51
C SER A 116 -13.14 2.69 5.24
N LEU A 117 -12.30 3.55 4.71
CA LEU A 117 -11.65 3.28 3.44
C LEU A 117 -10.13 3.25 3.62
N VAL A 118 -9.49 2.36 2.88
CA VAL A 118 -8.03 2.31 2.83
C VAL A 118 -7.57 3.40 1.89
N THR A 119 -6.74 4.30 2.40
CA THR A 119 -6.23 5.44 1.64
C THR A 119 -4.73 5.56 1.83
N SER A 120 -4.12 6.50 1.14
CA SER A 120 -2.69 6.76 1.29
C SER A 120 -2.33 7.20 2.70
N LEU A 121 -3.29 7.67 3.49
CA LEU A 121 -3.02 8.10 4.85
C LEU A 121 -2.93 6.95 5.84
N ASN A 122 -3.52 5.79 5.54
CA ASN A 122 -3.56 4.71 6.50
C ASN A 122 -2.98 3.39 5.99
N VAL A 123 -2.76 3.26 4.68
CA VAL A 123 -2.41 1.96 4.11
C VAL A 123 -1.09 1.42 4.66
N HIS A 124 -0.11 2.28 4.88
CA HIS A 124 1.19 1.82 5.34
C HIS A 124 1.10 1.24 6.75
N ARG A 125 0.38 1.92 7.63
CA ARG A 125 0.22 1.44 9.00
C ARG A 125 -0.63 0.19 9.06
N LEU A 126 -1.66 0.13 8.23
CA LEU A 126 -2.48 -1.08 8.14
C LEU A 126 -1.64 -2.26 7.68
N LEU A 127 -0.79 -2.03 6.69
CA LEU A 127 0.06 -3.09 6.16
C LEU A 127 1.00 -3.65 7.23
N VAL A 128 1.76 -2.78 7.87
CA VAL A 128 2.75 -3.26 8.83
C VAL A 128 2.06 -3.94 10.01
N THR A 129 0.94 -3.40 10.46
CA THR A 129 0.21 -3.99 11.58
C THR A 129 -0.34 -5.36 11.21
N SER A 130 -0.98 -5.45 10.04
CA SER A 130 -1.59 -6.71 9.63
C SER A 130 -0.55 -7.79 9.36
N VAL A 131 0.58 -7.42 8.78
CA VAL A 131 1.65 -8.38 8.54
C VAL A 131 2.26 -8.84 9.85
N MET A 132 2.41 -7.94 10.82
CA MET A 132 2.92 -8.33 12.12
C MET A 132 2.00 -9.31 12.83
N VAL A 133 0.70 -9.05 12.79
CA VAL A 133 -0.26 -9.97 13.38
C VAL A 133 -0.21 -11.32 12.66
N ALA A 134 -0.17 -11.28 11.33
CA ALA A 134 -0.10 -12.51 10.55
C ALA A 134 1.15 -13.31 10.86
N SER A 135 2.28 -12.64 11.02
CA SER A 135 3.54 -13.34 11.30
C SER A 135 3.48 -14.04 12.66
N LYS A 136 2.80 -13.44 13.61
CA LYS A 136 2.63 -14.08 14.92
C LYS A 136 1.78 -15.34 14.81
N MET A 137 0.82 -15.33 13.91
CA MET A 137 -0.07 -16.47 13.75
C MET A 137 0.56 -17.60 12.95
N LEU A 138 1.42 -17.25 12.00
CA LEU A 138 1.94 -18.23 11.03
C LEU A 138 3.37 -18.66 11.31
N ASP A 139 4.22 -17.73 11.70
CA ASP A 139 5.65 -18.00 11.78
C ASP A 139 6.14 -18.25 13.21
N ASP A 140 5.31 -18.04 14.18
CA ASP A 140 5.69 -18.31 15.57
C ASP A 140 5.40 -19.75 16.00
#